data_01a040ac34cffcaf1ff01609cf15e61e
#
_entry.id   01a040ac34cffcaf1ff01609cf15e61e
#
_cell.length_a   1.000
_cell.length_b   1.000
_cell.length_c   1.000
_cell.angle_alpha   90.00
_cell.angle_beta   90.00
_cell.angle_gamma   90.00
#
_symmetry.space_group_name_H-M   'P 1'
#
loop_
_entity.id
_entity.type
_entity.pdbx_description
1 polymer ?
#
loop_
_entity_poly.entity_id
_entity_poly.type
_entity_poly.pdbx_seq_one_letter_code
_entity_poly.pdbx_strand_id
1 'polypeptide(L)'
;IDPVGSQGEAILDYSLYDAHEAGFETAVIIIKEAIRKDFMDTVGARLKNAPMEIRYAYQELSKLPQGYSVPEGRTKPWGTCHAVCCALEEIGNAPFAVINADDYYGKAAFREIYNYLSTHGDDDKYRYCMVGYELGKTVTDNGSVARGVCQVNGEGFLESVVERTKIEK
;
A
#
# COMPACT_ATOMS: atom_id res chain seq x y z
N ILE A 1 -7.31 -2.66 -13.71
CA ILE A 1 -5.83 -2.47 -13.64
C ILE A 1 -5.30 -2.57 -15.06
N ASP A 2 -4.86 -1.44 -15.60
CA ASP A 2 -4.39 -1.34 -16.97
C ASP A 2 -2.96 -1.90 -17.09
N PRO A 3 -2.64 -2.63 -18.17
CA PRO A 3 -1.30 -3.11 -18.43
C PRO A 3 -0.38 -1.93 -18.78
N VAL A 4 0.81 -1.91 -18.22
CA VAL A 4 1.86 -0.91 -18.47
C VAL A 4 3.12 -1.53 -19.07
N GLY A 5 3.30 -2.83 -18.91
CA GLY A 5 4.41 -3.59 -19.47
C GLY A 5 4.11 -4.20 -20.83
N SER A 6 5.16 -4.58 -21.55
CA SER A 6 5.07 -5.15 -22.91
C SER A 6 4.45 -6.54 -22.98
N GLN A 7 4.40 -7.26 -21.86
CA GLN A 7 3.79 -8.60 -21.74
C GLN A 7 2.44 -8.56 -21.00
N GLY A 8 1.89 -7.36 -20.76
CA GLY A 8 0.64 -7.18 -20.07
C GLY A 8 0.77 -7.02 -18.55
N GLU A 9 1.99 -6.76 -18.05
CA GLU A 9 2.23 -6.51 -16.63
C GLU A 9 1.57 -5.21 -16.19
N ALA A 10 0.96 -5.23 -15.02
CA ALA A 10 0.44 -4.05 -14.33
C ALA A 10 1.48 -3.47 -13.35
N ILE A 11 1.25 -2.27 -12.84
CA ILE A 11 2.11 -1.64 -11.82
C ILE A 11 2.30 -2.57 -10.62
N LEU A 12 1.25 -3.27 -10.20
CA LEU A 12 1.30 -4.23 -9.10
C LEU A 12 2.34 -5.34 -9.33
N ASP A 13 2.46 -5.86 -10.55
CA ASP A 13 3.41 -6.93 -10.86
C ASP A 13 4.86 -6.44 -10.65
N TYR A 14 5.17 -5.21 -11.04
CA TYR A 14 6.48 -4.58 -10.78
C TYR A 14 6.72 -4.33 -9.30
N SER A 15 5.70 -3.86 -8.57
CA SER A 15 5.80 -3.63 -7.13
C SER A 15 6.07 -4.92 -6.36
N LEU A 16 5.41 -6.03 -6.71
CA LEU A 16 5.64 -7.33 -6.09
C LEU A 16 7.03 -7.87 -6.42
N TYR A 17 7.50 -7.71 -7.65
CA TYR A 17 8.85 -8.09 -8.03
C TYR A 17 9.90 -7.29 -7.25
N ASP A 18 9.76 -5.97 -7.17
CA ASP A 18 10.70 -5.11 -6.44
C ASP A 18 10.67 -5.38 -4.93
N ALA A 19 9.51 -5.71 -4.36
CA ALA A 19 9.37 -6.12 -2.96
C ALA A 19 10.08 -7.45 -2.70
N HIS A 20 9.91 -8.45 -3.56
CA HIS A 20 10.60 -9.73 -3.46
C HIS A 20 12.12 -9.54 -3.50
N GLU A 21 12.63 -8.77 -4.47
CA GLU A 21 14.06 -8.46 -4.60
C GLU A 21 14.63 -7.71 -3.37
N ALA A 22 13.79 -7.00 -2.64
CA ALA A 22 14.17 -6.35 -1.39
C ALA A 22 14.20 -7.30 -0.19
N GLY A 23 13.55 -8.48 -0.28
CA GLY A 23 13.52 -9.51 0.76
C GLY A 23 12.13 -9.78 1.36
N PHE A 24 11.05 -9.15 0.87
CA PHE A 24 9.70 -9.50 1.30
C PHE A 24 9.29 -10.86 0.73
N GLU A 25 8.73 -11.72 1.57
CA GLU A 25 8.37 -13.09 1.21
C GLU A 25 6.87 -13.27 0.97
N THR A 26 6.04 -12.41 1.56
CA THR A 26 4.57 -12.49 1.50
C THR A 26 3.97 -11.15 1.09
N ALA A 27 2.97 -11.19 0.23
CA ALA A 27 2.11 -10.05 -0.07
C ALA A 27 0.64 -10.36 0.26
N VAL A 28 0.00 -9.45 0.97
CA VAL A 28 -1.44 -9.51 1.27
C VAL A 28 -2.18 -8.54 0.36
N ILE A 29 -2.96 -9.08 -0.57
CA ILE A 29 -3.75 -8.28 -1.51
C ILE A 29 -5.12 -8.02 -0.92
N ILE A 30 -5.44 -6.76 -0.68
CA ILE A 30 -6.71 -6.35 -0.09
C ILE A 30 -7.68 -5.95 -1.21
N ILE A 31 -8.77 -6.68 -1.34
CA ILE A 31 -9.81 -6.45 -2.34
C ILE A 31 -11.20 -6.39 -1.69
N LYS A 32 -12.21 -6.01 -2.46
CA LYS A 32 -13.62 -6.16 -2.05
C LYS A 32 -14.11 -7.54 -2.48
N GLU A 33 -14.91 -8.21 -1.65
CA GLU A 33 -15.50 -9.49 -2.01
C GLU A 33 -16.30 -9.41 -3.33
N ALA A 34 -16.99 -8.30 -3.57
CA ALA A 34 -17.78 -8.08 -4.77
C ALA A 34 -16.99 -8.20 -6.10
N ILE A 35 -15.68 -7.93 -6.09
CA ILE A 35 -14.84 -8.02 -7.29
C ILE A 35 -13.94 -9.27 -7.28
N ARG A 36 -14.07 -10.13 -6.28
CA ARG A 36 -13.19 -11.30 -6.09
C ARG A 36 -13.08 -12.15 -7.33
N LYS A 37 -14.22 -12.53 -7.90
CA LYS A 37 -14.24 -13.43 -9.06
C LYS A 37 -13.47 -12.81 -10.24
N ASP A 38 -13.81 -11.60 -10.63
CA ASP A 38 -13.19 -10.92 -11.77
C ASP A 38 -11.70 -10.65 -11.52
N PHE A 39 -11.35 -10.31 -10.26
CA PHE A 39 -9.96 -10.13 -9.86
C PHE A 39 -9.16 -11.43 -9.96
N MET A 40 -9.70 -12.55 -9.47
CA MET A 40 -9.03 -13.85 -9.51
C MET A 40 -8.89 -14.39 -10.93
N ASP A 41 -9.87 -14.15 -11.79
CA ASP A 41 -9.86 -14.58 -13.21
C ASP A 41 -8.85 -13.75 -14.05
N THR A 42 -8.46 -12.57 -13.61
CA THR A 42 -7.55 -11.65 -14.31
C THR A 42 -6.22 -11.49 -13.59
N VAL A 43 -6.14 -10.59 -12.62
CA VAL A 43 -4.91 -10.29 -11.86
C VAL A 43 -4.45 -11.50 -11.06
N GLY A 44 -5.37 -12.17 -10.35
CA GLY A 44 -5.07 -13.34 -9.55
C GLY A 44 -4.47 -14.50 -10.35
N ALA A 45 -4.87 -14.65 -11.62
CA ALA A 45 -4.28 -15.67 -12.51
C ALA A 45 -2.79 -15.40 -12.77
N ARG A 46 -2.38 -14.14 -12.91
CA ARG A 46 -0.95 -13.75 -13.03
C ARG A 46 -0.20 -13.92 -11.73
N LEU A 47 -0.80 -13.51 -10.62
CA LEU A 47 -0.18 -13.57 -9.29
C LEU A 47 0.14 -15.00 -8.82
N LYS A 48 -0.42 -16.03 -9.43
CA LYS A 48 -0.03 -17.44 -9.20
C LYS A 48 1.45 -17.71 -9.51
N ASN A 49 2.03 -16.92 -10.40
CA ASN A 49 3.43 -17.03 -10.79
C ASN A 49 4.32 -15.97 -10.10
N ALA A 50 3.77 -15.23 -9.12
CA ALA A 50 4.56 -14.27 -8.37
C ALA A 50 5.71 -14.97 -7.62
N PRO A 51 6.86 -14.32 -7.45
CA PRO A 51 8.02 -14.93 -6.79
C PRO A 51 7.88 -14.99 -5.26
N MET A 52 6.71 -14.66 -4.72
CA MET A 52 6.42 -14.58 -3.29
C MET A 52 5.04 -15.18 -2.95
N GLU A 53 4.80 -15.49 -1.68
CA GLU A 53 3.49 -15.97 -1.22
C GLU A 53 2.44 -14.87 -1.35
N ILE A 54 1.31 -15.18 -2.00
CA ILE A 54 0.18 -14.24 -2.14
C ILE A 54 -0.97 -14.70 -1.26
N ARG A 55 -1.38 -13.83 -0.34
CA ARG A 55 -2.57 -13.98 0.48
C ARG A 55 -3.61 -12.92 0.10
N TYR A 56 -4.88 -13.17 0.43
CA TYR A 56 -5.98 -12.28 0.09
C TYR A 56 -6.77 -11.92 1.34
N ALA A 57 -7.01 -10.63 1.53
CA ALA A 57 -7.89 -10.08 2.55
C ALA A 57 -9.05 -9.33 1.90
N TYR A 58 -10.20 -9.30 2.59
CA TYR A 58 -11.41 -8.70 2.04
C TYR A 58 -11.86 -7.53 2.89
N GLN A 59 -11.88 -6.33 2.28
CA GLN A 59 -12.43 -5.15 2.90
C GLN A 59 -13.93 -5.12 2.73
N GLU A 60 -14.67 -5.29 3.82
CA GLU A 60 -16.13 -5.22 3.86
C GLU A 60 -16.59 -4.15 4.85
N LEU A 61 -17.71 -3.47 4.53
CA LEU A 61 -18.26 -2.43 5.40
C LEU A 61 -18.61 -2.93 6.80
N SER A 62 -19.01 -4.19 6.91
CA SER A 62 -19.41 -4.84 8.17
C SER A 62 -18.24 -5.23 9.08
N LYS A 63 -17.00 -5.31 8.55
CA LYS A 63 -15.81 -5.63 9.34
C LYS A 63 -15.40 -4.44 10.20
N LEU A 64 -16.11 -4.19 11.27
CA LEU A 64 -15.87 -3.11 12.21
C LEU A 64 -15.47 -3.65 13.59
N PRO A 65 -14.73 -2.87 14.38
CA PRO A 65 -14.45 -3.20 15.77
C PRO A 65 -15.74 -3.36 16.58
N GLN A 66 -15.67 -4.10 17.68
CA GLN A 66 -16.81 -4.27 18.57
C GLN A 66 -17.36 -2.92 19.05
N GLY A 67 -18.68 -2.78 19.04
CA GLY A 67 -19.37 -1.57 19.46
C GLY A 67 -19.63 -0.55 18.33
N TYR A 68 -19.16 -0.84 17.12
CA TYR A 68 -19.44 -0.01 15.93
C TYR A 68 -20.38 -0.71 14.98
N SER A 69 -21.21 0.07 14.29
CA SER A 69 -22.12 -0.41 13.26
C SER A 69 -22.04 0.44 11.99
N VAL A 70 -22.41 -0.14 10.87
CA VAL A 70 -22.46 0.58 9.60
C VAL A 70 -23.63 1.56 9.64
N PRO A 71 -23.40 2.88 9.44
CA PRO A 71 -24.49 3.85 9.35
C PRO A 71 -25.46 3.51 8.22
N GLU A 72 -26.74 3.79 8.44
CA GLU A 72 -27.76 3.59 7.42
C GLU A 72 -27.42 4.34 6.12
N GLY A 73 -27.58 3.66 4.99
CA GLY A 73 -27.31 4.22 3.66
C GLY A 73 -25.82 4.32 3.27
N ARG A 74 -24.88 3.88 4.13
CA ARG A 74 -23.46 3.91 3.75
C ARG A 74 -23.14 2.81 2.74
N THR A 75 -22.67 3.22 1.58
CA THR A 75 -22.23 2.31 0.49
C THR A 75 -20.73 2.44 0.18
N LYS A 76 -20.12 3.59 0.52
CA LYS A 76 -18.69 3.82 0.28
C LYS A 76 -17.84 3.03 1.28
N PRO A 77 -16.73 2.39 0.85
CA PRO A 77 -15.82 1.73 1.76
C PRO A 77 -15.24 2.73 2.78
N TRP A 78 -14.76 2.19 3.89
CA TRP A 78 -13.96 2.93 4.84
C TRP A 78 -12.57 3.23 4.22
N GLY A 79 -11.80 4.10 4.84
CA GLY A 79 -10.48 4.49 4.32
C GLY A 79 -9.44 3.37 4.33
N THR A 80 -8.20 3.73 3.94
CA THR A 80 -7.06 2.80 3.83
C THR A 80 -6.68 2.15 5.16
N CYS A 81 -6.78 2.87 6.27
CA CYS A 81 -6.55 2.28 7.60
C CYS A 81 -7.47 1.07 7.86
N HIS A 82 -8.76 1.19 7.55
CA HIS A 82 -9.70 0.07 7.69
C HIS A 82 -9.35 -1.10 6.76
N ALA A 83 -8.85 -0.83 5.55
CA ALA A 83 -8.39 -1.88 4.66
C ALA A 83 -7.27 -2.70 5.32
N VAL A 84 -6.27 -2.04 5.92
CA VAL A 84 -5.19 -2.69 6.66
C VAL A 84 -5.75 -3.48 7.85
N CYS A 85 -6.68 -2.92 8.62
CA CYS A 85 -7.34 -3.65 9.72
C CYS A 85 -8.05 -4.92 9.25
N CYS A 86 -8.61 -4.94 8.04
CA CYS A 86 -9.23 -6.14 7.46
C CYS A 86 -8.22 -7.24 7.10
N ALA A 87 -6.94 -6.91 7.02
CA ALA A 87 -5.86 -7.83 6.64
C ALA A 87 -5.03 -8.35 7.84
N LEU A 88 -5.40 -8.00 9.08
CA LEU A 88 -4.60 -8.32 10.27
C LEU A 88 -4.39 -9.82 10.47
N GLU A 89 -5.36 -10.66 10.11
CA GLU A 89 -5.21 -12.12 10.24
C GLU A 89 -4.15 -12.66 9.28
N GLU A 90 -4.12 -12.16 8.04
CA GLU A 90 -3.16 -12.56 7.01
C GLU A 90 -1.76 -11.99 7.24
N ILE A 91 -1.67 -10.80 7.87
CA ILE A 91 -0.40 -10.17 8.26
C ILE A 91 0.21 -10.89 9.47
N GLY A 92 -0.62 -11.30 10.42
CA GLY A 92 -0.18 -11.86 11.69
C GLY A 92 0.58 -10.86 12.55
N ASN A 93 1.70 -11.31 13.15
CA ASN A 93 2.55 -10.47 14.01
C ASN A 93 3.84 -10.00 13.32
N ALA A 94 3.94 -10.14 12.00
CA ALA A 94 5.12 -9.74 11.27
C ALA A 94 5.15 -8.22 11.02
N PRO A 95 6.33 -7.58 11.00
CA PRO A 95 6.48 -6.25 10.45
C PRO A 95 5.98 -6.21 9.00
N PHE A 96 5.31 -5.14 8.60
CA PHE A 96 4.74 -5.05 7.27
C PHE A 96 4.84 -3.64 6.68
N ALA A 97 4.87 -3.56 5.36
CA ALA A 97 4.76 -2.33 4.60
C ALA A 97 3.39 -2.24 3.93
N VAL A 98 2.91 -1.03 3.70
CA VAL A 98 1.65 -0.75 2.98
C VAL A 98 1.96 0.05 1.73
N ILE A 99 1.44 -0.41 0.59
CA ILE A 99 1.54 0.28 -0.70
C ILE A 99 0.17 0.35 -1.37
N ASN A 100 -0.03 1.30 -2.26
CA ASN A 100 -1.14 1.31 -3.20
C ASN A 100 -0.79 0.42 -4.40
N ALA A 101 -1.75 -0.33 -4.90
CA ALA A 101 -1.54 -1.27 -6.01
C ALA A 101 -1.37 -0.59 -7.38
N ASP A 102 -1.71 0.69 -7.48
CA ASP A 102 -1.68 1.52 -8.68
C ASP A 102 -0.58 2.59 -8.69
N ASP A 103 0.24 2.64 -7.64
CA ASP A 103 1.40 3.54 -7.54
C ASP A 103 2.71 2.77 -7.79
N TYR A 104 3.64 3.38 -8.53
CA TYR A 104 4.99 2.85 -8.73
C TYR A 104 5.99 3.51 -7.77
N TYR A 105 6.57 2.72 -6.88
CA TYR A 105 7.47 3.19 -5.82
C TYR A 105 8.95 3.07 -6.18
N GLY A 106 9.32 2.10 -7.02
CA GLY A 106 10.69 1.80 -7.42
C GLY A 106 11.48 1.00 -6.40
N LYS A 107 12.51 0.30 -6.87
CA LYS A 107 13.32 -0.66 -6.09
C LYS A 107 13.92 -0.09 -4.82
N ALA A 108 14.37 1.17 -4.85
CA ALA A 108 15.01 1.80 -3.71
C ALA A 108 14.07 1.92 -2.52
N ALA A 109 12.80 2.28 -2.75
CA ALA A 109 11.80 2.42 -1.70
C ALA A 109 11.56 1.11 -0.95
N PHE A 110 11.40 0.00 -1.67
CA PHE A 110 11.22 -1.33 -1.06
C PHE A 110 12.44 -1.75 -0.24
N ARG A 111 13.64 -1.48 -0.73
CA ARG A 111 14.88 -1.79 -0.02
C ARG A 111 15.02 -0.99 1.28
N GLU A 112 14.74 0.31 1.24
CA GLU A 112 14.79 1.16 2.43
C GLU A 112 13.78 0.72 3.50
N ILE A 113 12.53 0.46 3.10
CA ILE A 113 11.51 -0.04 4.03
C ILE A 113 11.87 -1.41 4.59
N TYR A 114 12.34 -2.34 3.76
CA TYR A 114 12.75 -3.66 4.21
C TYR A 114 13.90 -3.58 5.22
N ASN A 115 14.92 -2.79 4.92
CA ASN A 115 16.07 -2.59 5.83
C ASN A 115 15.61 -2.04 7.18
N TYR A 116 14.71 -1.07 7.17
CA TYR A 116 14.17 -0.53 8.42
C TYR A 116 13.40 -1.60 9.21
N LEU A 117 12.45 -2.28 8.57
CA LEU A 117 11.60 -3.29 9.23
C LEU A 117 12.42 -4.50 9.75
N SER A 118 13.48 -4.90 9.04
CA SER A 118 14.33 -6.03 9.45
C SER A 118 15.33 -5.70 10.56
N THR A 119 15.60 -4.42 10.81
CA THR A 119 16.60 -3.98 11.79
C THR A 119 15.99 -3.35 13.05
N HIS A 120 14.70 -3.02 13.04
CA HIS A 120 13.99 -2.42 14.16
C HIS A 120 12.90 -3.38 14.64
N GLY A 121 13.09 -3.92 15.83
CA GLY A 121 12.08 -4.74 16.52
C GLY A 121 11.10 -3.88 17.32
N ASP A 122 10.04 -4.52 17.80
CA ASP A 122 9.11 -3.92 18.74
C ASP A 122 9.79 -3.67 20.10
N ASP A 123 9.53 -2.52 20.67
CA ASP A 123 9.94 -2.12 21.99
C ASP A 123 8.76 -1.42 22.71
N ASP A 124 9.05 -0.50 23.63
CA ASP A 124 8.04 0.29 24.34
C ASP A 124 7.40 1.41 23.49
N LYS A 125 7.78 1.53 22.20
CA LYS A 125 7.29 2.55 21.27
C LYS A 125 6.79 1.94 19.99
N TYR A 126 5.76 2.58 19.41
CA TYR A 126 5.36 2.28 18.03
C TYR A 126 6.42 2.80 17.06
N ARG A 127 6.92 1.93 16.20
CA ARG A 127 7.92 2.26 15.21
C ARG A 127 7.32 2.25 13.82
N TYR A 128 7.26 3.43 13.24
CA TYR A 128 6.76 3.65 11.89
C TYR A 128 7.85 4.28 11.03
N CYS A 129 7.86 3.95 9.75
CA CYS A 129 8.68 4.62 8.76
C CYS A 129 7.90 4.83 7.47
N MET A 130 8.36 5.75 6.66
CA MET A 130 7.82 6.00 5.34
C MET A 130 8.93 6.48 4.41
N VAL A 131 8.81 6.17 3.13
CA VAL A 131 9.69 6.73 2.09
C VAL A 131 9.06 7.98 1.53
N GLY A 132 9.76 9.10 1.69
CA GLY A 132 9.39 10.38 1.07
C GLY A 132 10.00 10.52 -0.31
N TYR A 133 9.27 11.18 -1.22
CA TYR A 133 9.72 11.50 -2.57
C TYR A 133 9.85 13.01 -2.73
N GLU A 134 10.83 13.46 -3.50
CA GLU A 134 10.97 14.86 -3.85
C GLU A 134 9.72 15.36 -4.58
N LEU A 135 9.02 16.34 -3.99
CA LEU A 135 7.75 16.82 -4.50
C LEU A 135 7.82 17.19 -5.98
N GLY A 136 8.89 17.88 -6.41
CA GLY A 136 9.08 18.28 -7.80
C GLY A 136 9.17 17.12 -8.81
N LYS A 137 9.48 15.91 -8.34
CA LYS A 137 9.50 14.69 -9.17
C LYS A 137 8.18 13.94 -9.19
N THR A 138 7.19 14.40 -8.43
CA THR A 138 5.86 13.76 -8.33
C THR A 138 4.74 14.57 -8.99
N VAL A 139 5.08 15.70 -9.59
CA VAL A 139 4.15 16.57 -10.32
C VAL A 139 4.14 16.24 -11.81
N THR A 140 3.09 16.66 -12.51
CA THR A 140 2.91 16.47 -13.95
C THR A 140 2.85 17.81 -14.67
N ASP A 141 3.22 17.81 -15.96
CA ASP A 141 3.03 18.98 -16.85
C ASP A 141 1.57 19.11 -17.31
N ASN A 142 0.73 18.08 -17.07
CA ASN A 142 -0.64 17.98 -17.53
C ASN A 142 -1.62 18.00 -16.36
N GLY A 143 -1.92 19.19 -15.84
CA GLY A 143 -2.90 19.37 -14.77
C GLY A 143 -2.30 19.43 -13.37
N SER A 144 -3.15 19.26 -12.35
CA SER A 144 -2.77 19.31 -10.95
C SER A 144 -2.74 17.93 -10.31
N VAL A 145 -1.96 17.79 -9.25
CA VAL A 145 -1.91 16.58 -8.40
C VAL A 145 -2.22 16.93 -6.95
N ALA A 146 -2.70 15.92 -6.19
CA ALA A 146 -2.82 16.01 -4.74
C ALA A 146 -1.70 15.23 -4.08
N ARG A 147 -1.06 15.79 -3.05
CA ARG A 147 0.03 15.14 -2.30
C ARG A 147 -0.02 15.53 -0.83
N GLY A 148 0.33 14.58 0.04
CA GLY A 148 0.69 14.85 1.42
C GLY A 148 2.11 15.41 1.47
N VAL A 149 2.24 16.72 1.64
CA VAL A 149 3.55 17.38 1.74
C VAL A 149 4.08 17.22 3.15
N CYS A 150 5.20 16.51 3.26
CA CYS A 150 5.84 16.17 4.53
C CYS A 150 6.90 17.20 4.90
N GLN A 151 6.97 17.52 6.21
CA GLN A 151 8.10 18.21 6.80
C GLN A 151 8.86 17.25 7.71
N VAL A 152 10.18 17.22 7.57
CA VAL A 152 11.05 16.38 8.38
C VAL A 152 12.10 17.24 9.08
N ASN A 153 12.49 16.86 10.29
CA ASN A 153 13.57 17.54 11.01
C ASN A 153 14.96 17.11 10.53
N GLY A 154 16.01 17.69 11.09
CA GLY A 154 17.40 17.38 10.74
C GLY A 154 17.85 15.95 11.05
N GLU A 155 17.08 15.20 11.84
CA GLU A 155 17.33 13.80 12.18
C GLU A 155 16.51 12.81 11.32
N GLY A 156 15.69 13.34 10.39
CA GLY A 156 14.85 12.53 9.48
C GLY A 156 13.50 12.13 10.07
N PHE A 157 13.09 12.66 11.23
CA PHE A 157 11.77 12.39 11.78
C PHE A 157 10.70 13.28 11.16
N LEU A 158 9.55 12.69 10.88
CA LEU A 158 8.38 13.38 10.37
C LEU A 158 7.80 14.32 11.43
N GLU A 159 7.73 15.62 11.14
CA GLU A 159 7.13 16.64 12.01
C GLU A 159 5.68 16.95 11.64
N SER A 160 5.39 17.00 10.34
CA SER A 160 4.04 17.28 9.86
C SER A 160 3.78 16.72 8.46
N VAL A 161 2.50 16.46 8.17
CA VAL A 161 1.99 16.16 6.82
C VAL A 161 0.83 17.09 6.54
N VAL A 162 0.91 17.82 5.43
CA VAL A 162 -0.18 18.71 4.99
C VAL A 162 -0.66 18.25 3.63
N GLU A 163 -1.93 17.82 3.57
CA GLU A 163 -2.58 17.48 2.30
C GLU A 163 -2.73 18.75 1.44
N ARG A 164 -2.12 18.72 0.27
CA ARG A 164 -2.27 19.73 -0.77
C ARG A 164 -3.04 19.12 -1.93
N THR A 165 -4.26 19.58 -2.12
CA THR A 165 -5.19 19.02 -3.10
C THR A 165 -5.01 19.54 -4.52
N LYS A 166 -4.23 20.60 -4.69
CA LYS A 166 -3.94 21.21 -6.00
C LYS A 166 -2.50 21.69 -6.03
N ILE A 167 -1.63 20.92 -6.67
CA ILE A 167 -0.24 21.27 -6.91
C ILE A 167 -0.03 21.23 -8.43
N GLU A 168 0.47 22.30 -8.97
CA GLU A 168 0.82 22.48 -10.39
C GLU A 168 2.33 22.70 -10.49
N LYS A 169 2.92 22.35 -11.65
CA LYS A 169 4.34 22.55 -11.95
C LYS A 169 4.60 23.99 -12.37
#